data_a5e122675988ba2b3c76fbdf0db121ed
#
_entry.id   a5e122675988ba2b3c76fbdf0db121ed
#
_cell.length_a   1.000
_cell.length_b   1.000
_cell.length_c   1.000
_cell.angle_alpha   90.00
_cell.angle_beta   90.00
_cell.angle_gamma   90.00
#
_symmetry.space_group_name_H-M   'P 1'
#
loop_
_entity.id
_entity.type
_entity.pdbx_description
1 polymer ?
#
loop_
_entity_poly.entity_id
_entity_poly.type
_entity_poly.pdbx_seq_one_letter_code
_entity_poly.pdbx_strand_id
1 'polypeptide(L)'
;DIQVVCIEFDEWPGVEGLKPLSEGHIIPEILDKTVIDRMLEIDVIEAYEVSKVLARQGIFVGQSCGAYLLGAKTLAEELKTGHIVTVFNDIGERYFSTSMWD
;
A
#
# COMPACT_ATOMS: atom_id res chain seq x y z
N ASP A 1 14.67 17.60 3.30
CA ASP A 1 14.92 16.16 3.19
C ASP A 1 13.60 15.39 3.11
N ILE A 2 13.57 14.39 2.24
CA ILE A 2 12.40 13.54 2.04
C ILE A 2 12.72 12.14 2.54
N GLN A 3 11.87 11.61 3.41
CA GLN A 3 11.95 10.22 3.82
C GLN A 3 11.12 9.36 2.86
N VAL A 4 11.73 8.33 2.31
CA VAL A 4 11.07 7.36 1.43
C VAL A 4 10.71 6.12 2.23
N VAL A 5 9.42 5.81 2.28
CA VAL A 5 8.90 4.66 3.03
C VAL A 5 8.31 3.65 2.06
N CYS A 6 8.81 2.44 2.10
CA CYS A 6 8.30 1.33 1.30
C CYS A 6 7.28 0.53 2.12
N ILE A 7 6.12 0.28 1.53
CA ILE A 7 5.07 -0.51 2.18
C ILE A 7 5.28 -1.98 1.88
N GLU A 8 5.30 -2.80 2.92
CA GLU A 8 5.42 -4.25 2.83
C GLU A 8 4.18 -4.94 3.40
N PHE A 9 4.01 -6.19 3.06
CA PHE A 9 2.91 -7.03 3.53
C PHE A 9 3.36 -8.49 3.53
N ASP A 10 2.60 -9.34 4.23
CA ASP A 10 2.84 -10.77 4.22
C ASP A 10 2.52 -11.38 2.85
N GLU A 11 3.18 -12.47 2.50
CA GLU A 11 3.00 -13.12 1.21
C GLU A 11 1.57 -13.61 0.99
N TRP A 12 0.90 -14.02 2.04
CA TRP A 12 -0.44 -14.56 1.95
C TRP A 12 -1.34 -14.13 3.11
N PRO A 13 -2.56 -13.63 2.84
CA PRO A 13 -3.01 -13.27 1.50
C PRO A 13 -2.25 -12.05 0.99
N GLY A 14 -1.93 -12.01 -0.30
CA GLY A 14 -1.21 -10.90 -0.91
C GLY A 14 -2.11 -9.70 -1.20
N VAL A 15 -1.51 -8.62 -1.64
CA VAL A 15 -2.19 -7.42 -2.13
C VAL A 15 -1.98 -7.34 -3.64
N GLU A 16 -3.08 -7.31 -4.40
CA GLU A 16 -2.99 -7.14 -5.85
C GLU A 16 -2.29 -5.81 -6.19
N GLY A 17 -1.35 -5.86 -7.11
CA GLY A 17 -0.56 -4.71 -7.51
C GLY A 17 0.70 -4.50 -6.70
N LEU A 18 0.87 -5.24 -5.60
CA LEU A 18 2.09 -5.20 -4.79
C LEU A 18 2.78 -6.56 -4.80
N LYS A 19 4.09 -6.54 -4.71
CA LYS A 19 4.90 -7.75 -4.63
C LYS A 19 5.88 -7.65 -3.47
N PRO A 20 6.09 -8.76 -2.74
CA PRO A 20 7.12 -8.78 -1.68
C PRO A 20 8.50 -8.53 -2.27
N LEU A 21 9.34 -7.85 -1.51
CA LEU A 21 10.75 -7.60 -1.86
C LEU A 21 11.69 -8.50 -1.08
N SER A 22 11.15 -9.51 -0.40
CA SER A 22 11.93 -10.47 0.39
C SER A 22 12.68 -11.44 -0.51
N GLU A 23 13.61 -12.16 0.09
CA GLU A 23 14.41 -13.16 -0.59
C GLU A 23 13.52 -14.21 -1.30
N GLY A 24 13.93 -14.63 -2.49
CA GLY A 24 13.20 -15.60 -3.29
C GLY A 24 12.18 -14.98 -4.25
N HIS A 25 11.94 -13.68 -4.18
CA HIS A 25 11.05 -12.98 -5.10
C HIS A 25 11.83 -12.21 -6.16
N ILE A 26 11.17 -11.99 -7.31
CA ILE A 26 11.77 -11.19 -8.39
C ILE A 26 11.80 -9.73 -7.96
N ILE A 27 13.00 -9.15 -7.95
CA ILE A 27 13.19 -7.73 -7.66
C ILE A 27 13.33 -7.00 -8.99
N PRO A 28 12.46 -6.01 -9.28
CA PRO A 28 12.58 -5.23 -10.53
C PRO A 28 13.94 -4.54 -10.62
N GLU A 29 14.54 -4.56 -11.81
CA GLU A 29 15.85 -3.93 -12.03
C GLU A 29 15.83 -2.41 -11.79
N ILE A 30 14.69 -1.78 -12.07
CA ILE A 30 14.54 -0.33 -11.86
C ILE A 30 14.50 0.06 -10.39
N LEU A 31 14.24 -0.90 -9.50
CA LEU A 31 14.17 -0.62 -8.08
C LEU A 31 15.56 -0.37 -7.51
N ASP A 32 15.78 0.82 -6.99
CA ASP A 32 16.97 1.16 -6.23
C ASP A 32 16.64 1.13 -4.73
N LYS A 33 17.00 0.03 -4.08
CA LYS A 33 16.72 -0.14 -2.65
C LYS A 33 17.47 0.86 -1.76
N THR A 34 18.52 1.48 -2.28
CA THR A 34 19.31 2.45 -1.50
C THR A 34 18.54 3.74 -1.21
N VAL A 35 17.47 4.03 -1.97
CA VAL A 35 16.65 5.22 -1.72
C VAL A 35 15.59 4.99 -0.65
N ILE A 36 15.36 3.75 -0.23
CA ILE A 36 14.36 3.42 0.79
C ILE A 36 14.94 3.69 2.17
N ASP A 37 14.30 4.61 2.90
CA ASP A 37 14.72 4.97 4.26
C ASP A 37 14.08 4.06 5.31
N ARG A 38 12.89 3.55 5.03
CA ARG A 38 12.16 2.71 5.98
C ARG A 38 11.26 1.72 5.25
N MET A 39 11.19 0.50 5.78
CA MET A 39 10.20 -0.51 5.38
C MET A 39 9.11 -0.53 6.43
N LEU A 40 7.86 -0.44 6.00
CA LEU A 40 6.70 -0.44 6.89
C LEU A 40 5.77 -1.59 6.50
N GLU A 41 5.64 -2.56 7.40
CA GLU A 41 4.74 -3.69 7.20
C GLU A 41 3.32 -3.31 7.57
N ILE A 42 2.36 -3.67 6.72
CA ILE A 42 0.94 -3.42 6.95
C ILE A 42 0.16 -4.74 6.94
N ASP A 43 -0.99 -4.71 7.59
CA ASP A 43 -1.93 -5.83 7.58
C ASP A 43 -2.81 -5.78 6.33
N VAL A 44 -2.85 -6.88 5.58
CA VAL A 44 -3.57 -6.95 4.31
C VAL A 44 -5.08 -6.77 4.50
N ILE A 45 -5.63 -7.34 5.56
CA ILE A 45 -7.07 -7.23 5.82
C ILE A 45 -7.45 -5.79 6.18
N GLU A 46 -6.63 -5.12 6.97
CA GLU A 46 -6.84 -3.70 7.27
C GLU A 46 -6.73 -2.85 6.01
N ALA A 47 -5.79 -3.17 5.10
CA ALA A 47 -5.66 -2.47 3.83
C ALA A 47 -6.92 -2.61 2.97
N TYR A 48 -7.53 -3.80 2.95
CA TYR A 48 -8.79 -4.01 2.24
C TYR A 48 -9.91 -3.16 2.83
N GLU A 49 -10.00 -3.09 4.14
CA GLU A 49 -11.01 -2.26 4.82
C GLU A 49 -10.82 -0.78 4.49
N VAL A 50 -9.58 -0.30 4.41
CA VAL A 50 -9.28 1.08 4.00
C VAL A 50 -9.78 1.34 2.58
N SER A 51 -9.55 0.41 1.65
CA SER A 51 -10.05 0.54 0.28
C SER A 51 -11.57 0.59 0.23
N LYS A 52 -12.25 -0.21 1.05
CA LYS A 52 -13.72 -0.19 1.16
C LYS A 52 -14.24 1.12 1.71
N VAL A 53 -13.58 1.67 2.73
CA VAL A 53 -13.95 2.98 3.29
C VAL A 53 -13.81 4.07 2.24
N LEU A 54 -12.71 4.06 1.46
CA LEU A 54 -12.53 5.01 0.37
C LEU A 54 -13.64 4.89 -0.67
N ALA A 55 -13.99 3.66 -1.06
CA ALA A 55 -15.06 3.42 -2.02
C ALA A 55 -16.39 4.00 -1.56
N ARG A 56 -16.73 3.84 -0.28
CA ARG A 56 -17.95 4.43 0.31
C ARG A 56 -17.96 5.95 0.26
N GLN A 57 -16.80 6.56 0.17
CA GLN A 57 -16.66 8.02 0.06
C GLN A 57 -16.53 8.50 -1.40
N GLY A 58 -16.70 7.59 -2.35
CA GLY A 58 -16.62 7.93 -3.77
C GLY A 58 -15.24 7.85 -4.38
N ILE A 59 -14.25 7.33 -3.64
CA ILE A 59 -12.88 7.15 -4.12
C ILE A 59 -12.66 5.66 -4.40
N PHE A 60 -12.88 5.24 -5.64
CA PHE A 60 -12.87 3.84 -6.02
C PHE A 60 -11.51 3.44 -6.60
N VAL A 61 -10.62 3.01 -5.73
CA VAL A 61 -9.21 2.68 -6.04
C VAL A 61 -8.89 1.23 -5.68
N GLY A 62 -7.75 0.74 -6.15
CA GLY A 62 -7.35 -0.66 -5.97
C GLY A 62 -6.82 -0.99 -4.58
N GLN A 63 -6.47 -2.25 -4.39
CA GLN A 63 -5.99 -2.78 -3.12
C GLN A 63 -4.68 -2.13 -2.66
N SER A 64 -3.75 -1.90 -3.60
CA SER A 64 -2.47 -1.26 -3.28
C SER A 64 -2.67 0.15 -2.75
N CYS A 65 -3.68 0.85 -3.24
CA CYS A 65 -4.00 2.20 -2.78
C CYS A 65 -4.44 2.20 -1.32
N GLY A 66 -5.23 1.20 -0.91
CA GLY A 66 -5.60 1.00 0.49
C GLY A 66 -4.39 0.71 1.37
N ALA A 67 -3.46 -0.10 0.88
CA ALA A 67 -2.21 -0.39 1.58
C ALA A 67 -1.37 0.88 1.78
N TYR A 68 -1.23 1.69 0.74
CA TYR A 68 -0.48 2.95 0.83
C TYR A 68 -1.12 3.93 1.82
N LEU A 69 -2.44 4.04 1.79
CA LEU A 69 -3.13 4.94 2.70
C LEU A 69 -3.05 4.45 4.15
N LEU A 70 -3.12 3.15 4.38
CA LEU A 70 -2.92 2.58 5.72
C LEU A 70 -1.53 2.90 6.25
N GLY A 71 -0.50 2.75 5.42
CA GLY A 71 0.86 3.13 5.77
C GLY A 71 0.98 4.62 6.06
N ALA A 72 0.37 5.46 5.22
CA ALA A 72 0.35 6.90 5.43
C ALA A 72 -0.32 7.28 6.75
N LYS A 73 -1.42 6.61 7.10
CA LYS A 73 -2.11 6.81 8.37
C LYS A 73 -1.19 6.48 9.55
N THR A 74 -0.50 5.35 9.49
CA THR A 74 0.45 4.94 10.53
C THR A 74 1.54 5.99 10.72
N LEU A 75 2.11 6.48 9.62
CA LEU A 75 3.12 7.53 9.67
C LEU A 75 2.58 8.85 10.22
N ALA A 76 1.36 9.22 9.84
CA ALA A 76 0.73 10.45 10.32
C ALA A 76 0.55 10.43 11.84
N GLU A 77 0.18 9.28 12.40
CA GLU A 77 0.05 9.11 13.85
C GLU A 77 1.39 9.26 14.57
N GLU A 78 2.48 8.84 13.94
CA GLU A 78 3.83 8.98 14.50
C GLU A 78 4.35 10.43 14.39
N LEU A 79 4.16 11.06 13.23
CA LEU A 79 4.76 12.37 12.93
C LEU A 79 4.07 13.53 13.60
N LYS A 80 2.76 13.47 13.82
CA LYS A 80 1.93 14.53 14.36
C LYS A 80 1.81 15.76 13.44
N THR A 81 2.89 16.19 12.79
CA THR A 81 2.91 17.31 11.85
C THR A 81 3.77 16.93 10.64
N GLY A 82 3.49 17.53 9.49
CA GLY A 82 4.26 17.32 8.29
C GLY A 82 3.37 17.02 7.09
N HIS A 83 3.99 16.62 6.00
CA HIS A 83 3.31 16.26 4.75
C HIS A 83 3.66 14.83 4.37
N ILE A 84 2.64 14.06 3.99
CA ILE A 84 2.81 12.69 3.50
C ILE A 84 2.22 12.64 2.09
N VAL A 85 3.02 12.17 1.14
CA VAL A 85 2.61 12.04 -0.26
C VAL A 85 2.54 10.56 -0.62
N THR A 86 1.44 10.16 -1.23
CA THR A 86 1.28 8.82 -1.79
C THR A 86 0.59 8.92 -3.16
N VAL A 87 0.48 7.80 -3.86
CA VAL A 87 -0.14 7.75 -5.18
C VAL A 87 -1.24 6.70 -5.18
N PHE A 88 -2.40 7.06 -5.71
CA PHE A 88 -3.44 6.10 -6.05
C PHE A 88 -3.27 5.75 -7.53
N ASN A 89 -2.66 4.62 -7.79
CA ASN A 89 -2.12 4.28 -9.11
C ASN A 89 -3.06 3.44 -9.97
N ASP A 90 -4.19 2.95 -9.45
CA ASP A 90 -5.16 2.22 -10.24
C ASP A 90 -6.56 2.33 -9.63
N ILE A 91 -7.54 1.76 -10.34
CA ILE A 91 -8.95 1.84 -9.98
C ILE A 91 -9.47 0.52 -9.43
N GLY A 92 -10.49 0.59 -8.58
CA GLY A 92 -11.07 -0.58 -7.92
C GLY A 92 -11.75 -1.58 -8.86
N GLU A 93 -12.22 -1.13 -10.02
CA GLU A 93 -12.87 -1.99 -11.02
C GLU A 93 -11.98 -3.15 -11.48
N ARG A 94 -10.67 -2.98 -11.46
CA ARG A 94 -9.72 -4.02 -11.88
C ARG A 94 -9.74 -5.24 -10.96
N TYR A 95 -10.36 -5.14 -9.80
CA TYR A 95 -10.30 -6.14 -8.74
C TYR A 95 -11.65 -6.76 -8.40
N PHE A 96 -12.64 -6.64 -9.30
CA PHE A 96 -13.96 -7.26 -9.09
C PHE A 96 -13.91 -8.78 -9.03
N SER A 97 -12.89 -9.40 -9.62
CA SER A 97 -12.68 -10.84 -9.55
C SER A 97 -12.07 -11.31 -8.23
N THR A 98 -11.67 -10.39 -7.38
CA THR A 98 -11.11 -10.70 -6.06
C THR A 98 -12.20 -10.64 -5.00
N SER A 99 -11.93 -11.19 -3.83
CA SER A 99 -12.86 -11.13 -2.69
C SER A 99 -12.84 -9.77 -1.97
N MET A 100 -12.02 -8.85 -2.42
CA MET A 100 -11.81 -7.55 -1.79
C MET A 100 -13.10 -6.76 -1.57
N TRP A 101 -14.03 -6.83 -2.53
CA TRP A 101 -15.27 -6.04 -2.49
C TRP A 101 -16.46 -6.80 -1.88
N ASP A 102 -16.26 -8.01 -1.45
CA ASP A 102 -17.30 -8.85 -0.85
C ASP A 102 -17.70 -8.41 0.56
#